data_49218e54e3fe06187df98be71627eaf2
#
_entry.id   49218e54e3fe06187df98be71627eaf2
#
_cell.length_a   1.000
_cell.length_b   1.000
_cell.length_c   1.000
_cell.angle_alpha   90.00
_cell.angle_beta   90.00
_cell.angle_gamma   90.00
#
_symmetry.space_group_name_H-M   'P 1'
#
loop_
_entity.id
_entity.type
_entity.pdbx_description
1 polymer ?
#
loop_
_entity_poly.entity_id
_entity_poly.type
_entity_poly.pdbx_seq_one_letter_code
_entity_poly.pdbx_strand_id
1 'polypeptide(L)'
;AGRPLLAAAALLAGLAPWWLARDEGAKSFPGFLVESKIPAAATSPFFQTVQVNAVNNHAKSHSATLAELPDGTLVAAWYAGSGEGAADVAIYLSRRGVDGAWSEPAAVMTRERVQADLRRNVISLGNPLLLPDDSGRLGLLFVSIAAGRWSGSSMNLAWSEDGGLTWGAA
;
A
#
# COMPACT_ATOMS: atom_id res chain seq x y z
N ALA A 1 17.92 -44.18 -32.06
CA ALA A 1 18.83 -43.06 -32.28
C ALA A 1 18.14 -41.70 -32.47
N GLY A 2 16.85 -41.56 -32.18
CA GLY A 2 16.09 -40.32 -32.43
C GLY A 2 15.68 -39.49 -31.18
N ARG A 3 15.91 -40.01 -29.97
CA ARG A 3 15.44 -39.35 -28.73
C ARG A 3 16.19 -38.08 -28.30
N PRO A 4 17.49 -37.92 -28.47
CA PRO A 4 18.20 -36.70 -28.03
C PRO A 4 17.88 -35.48 -28.92
N LEU A 5 17.58 -35.68 -30.22
CA LEU A 5 17.25 -34.60 -31.13
C LEU A 5 15.85 -33.97 -30.84
N LEU A 6 14.87 -34.80 -30.43
CA LEU A 6 13.53 -34.32 -30.05
C LEU A 6 13.57 -33.53 -28.73
N ALA A 7 14.38 -33.95 -27.76
CA ALA A 7 14.54 -33.21 -26.50
C ALA A 7 15.24 -31.86 -26.68
N ALA A 8 16.24 -31.79 -27.55
CA ALA A 8 16.92 -30.54 -27.91
C ALA A 8 15.98 -29.57 -28.65
N ALA A 9 15.14 -30.08 -29.56
CA ALA A 9 14.17 -29.25 -30.28
C ALA A 9 13.06 -28.71 -29.35
N ALA A 10 12.61 -29.49 -28.37
CA ALA A 10 11.64 -29.05 -27.37
C ALA A 10 12.20 -27.98 -26.42
N LEU A 11 13.47 -28.10 -26.01
CA LEU A 11 14.16 -27.08 -25.22
C LEU A 11 14.36 -25.77 -26.00
N LEU A 12 14.71 -25.82 -27.27
CA LEU A 12 14.86 -24.63 -28.12
C LEU A 12 13.51 -23.98 -28.43
N ALA A 13 12.44 -24.74 -28.62
CA ALA A 13 11.08 -24.20 -28.81
C ALA A 13 10.52 -23.58 -27.53
N GLY A 14 10.87 -24.07 -26.35
CA GLY A 14 10.49 -23.49 -25.08
C GLY A 14 11.23 -22.19 -24.74
N LEU A 15 12.44 -22.00 -25.27
CA LEU A 15 13.23 -20.79 -25.03
C LEU A 15 13.02 -19.71 -26.11
N ALA A 16 12.51 -20.08 -27.30
CA ALA A 16 12.26 -19.15 -28.40
C ALA A 16 11.29 -18.00 -28.02
N PRO A 17 10.17 -18.24 -27.32
CA PRO A 17 9.29 -17.15 -26.87
C PRO A 17 9.99 -16.18 -25.90
N TRP A 18 10.91 -16.68 -25.10
CA TRP A 18 11.66 -15.88 -24.14
C TRP A 18 12.73 -15.00 -24.80
N TRP A 19 13.33 -15.47 -25.88
CA TRP A 19 14.27 -14.70 -26.69
C TRP A 19 13.58 -13.66 -27.57
N LEU A 20 12.43 -14.00 -28.14
CA LEU A 20 11.61 -13.08 -28.94
C LEU A 20 10.97 -11.98 -28.10
N ALA A 21 10.62 -12.28 -26.86
CA ALA A 21 10.12 -11.26 -25.91
C ALA A 21 11.20 -10.30 -25.42
N ARG A 22 12.48 -10.60 -25.64
CA ARG A 22 13.61 -9.74 -25.21
C ARG A 22 13.86 -8.56 -26.16
N ASP A 23 13.34 -8.62 -27.38
CA ASP A 23 13.60 -7.61 -28.42
C ASP A 23 12.42 -6.67 -28.71
N GLU A 24 11.32 -6.80 -28.00
CA GLU A 24 10.41 -5.66 -27.85
C GLU A 24 11.17 -4.64 -27.02
N GLY A 25 11.84 -3.73 -27.71
CA GLY A 25 12.75 -2.72 -27.14
C GLY A 25 12.20 -2.22 -25.83
N ALA A 26 12.98 -2.34 -24.78
CA ALA A 26 12.61 -1.93 -23.44
C ALA A 26 11.86 -0.61 -23.59
N LYS A 27 10.53 -0.64 -23.46
CA LYS A 27 9.73 0.58 -23.41
C LYS A 27 10.41 1.35 -22.31
N SER A 28 11.18 2.38 -22.70
CA SER A 28 11.79 3.25 -21.73
C SER A 28 10.64 3.72 -20.86
N PHE A 29 10.56 3.21 -19.66
CA PHE A 29 9.67 3.75 -18.66
C PHE A 29 10.02 5.23 -18.64
N PRO A 30 9.13 6.15 -19.02
CA PRO A 30 9.37 7.55 -18.77
C PRO A 30 9.57 7.59 -17.25
N GLY A 31 10.83 7.80 -16.81
CA GLY A 31 11.14 7.81 -15.40
C GLY A 31 10.11 8.67 -14.71
N PHE A 32 9.73 8.31 -13.49
CA PHE A 32 8.89 9.17 -12.68
C PHE A 32 9.62 10.52 -12.55
N LEU A 33 9.28 11.46 -13.42
CA LEU A 33 9.66 12.84 -13.25
C LEU A 33 8.80 13.35 -12.09
N VAL A 34 9.27 13.13 -10.89
CA VAL A 34 8.78 13.88 -9.74
C VAL A 34 9.25 15.29 -10.00
N GLU A 35 8.38 16.16 -10.49
CA GLU A 35 8.58 17.60 -10.37
C GLU A 35 8.62 17.91 -8.89
N SER A 36 9.80 17.80 -8.28
CA SER A 36 9.96 18.27 -6.93
C SER A 36 9.87 19.79 -6.99
N LYS A 37 8.74 20.34 -6.63
CA LYS A 37 8.63 21.73 -6.19
C LYS A 37 9.37 21.82 -4.86
N ILE A 38 10.71 21.77 -4.92
CA ILE A 38 11.53 22.05 -3.74
C ILE A 38 11.29 23.52 -3.44
N PRO A 39 10.62 23.87 -2.33
CA PRO A 39 10.53 25.27 -1.90
C PRO A 39 11.95 25.83 -1.83
N ALA A 40 12.12 27.11 -2.13
CA ALA A 40 13.42 27.78 -1.97
C ALA A 40 14.03 27.38 -0.63
N ALA A 41 15.24 26.82 -0.65
CA ALA A 41 15.87 26.20 0.51
C ALA A 41 15.76 27.12 1.73
N ALA A 42 15.17 26.61 2.79
CA ALA A 42 15.18 27.31 4.07
C ALA A 42 16.64 27.59 4.42
N THR A 43 16.93 28.83 4.78
CA THR A 43 18.32 29.29 5.09
C THR A 43 18.88 28.68 6.37
N SER A 44 18.05 27.95 7.12
CA SER A 44 18.41 27.20 8.32
C SER A 44 17.72 25.86 8.40
N PRO A 45 18.33 24.83 8.99
CA PRO A 45 17.71 23.54 9.22
C PRO A 45 16.42 23.69 10.03
N PHE A 46 15.36 23.01 9.60
CA PHE A 46 14.09 22.96 10.31
C PHE A 46 13.79 21.50 10.71
N PHE A 47 13.44 21.28 11.96
CA PHE A 47 13.01 19.99 12.46
C PHE A 47 11.82 20.17 13.41
N GLN A 48 10.73 19.46 13.14
CA GLN A 48 9.56 19.43 13.99
C GLN A 48 9.05 18.00 14.13
N THR A 49 8.71 17.60 15.35
CA THR A 49 8.06 16.31 15.63
C THR A 49 6.61 16.56 16.02
N VAL A 50 5.70 15.87 15.36
CA VAL A 50 4.25 15.92 15.65
C VAL A 50 3.74 14.52 15.87
N GLN A 51 3.00 14.30 16.95
CA GLN A 51 2.37 13.01 17.24
C GLN A 51 1.08 12.89 16.44
N VAL A 52 0.97 11.84 15.61
CA VAL A 52 -0.22 11.58 14.76
C VAL A 52 -1.27 10.76 15.49
N ASN A 53 -0.87 9.83 16.35
CA ASN A 53 -1.73 8.90 17.08
C ASN A 53 -1.67 9.09 18.60
N ALA A 54 -1.84 10.31 19.05
CA ALA A 54 -1.68 10.69 20.46
C ALA A 54 -2.62 9.93 21.43
N VAL A 55 -3.71 9.37 20.92
CA VAL A 55 -4.70 8.61 21.70
C VAL A 55 -4.74 7.17 21.22
N ASN A 56 -3.69 6.42 21.49
CA ASN A 56 -3.56 5.08 20.97
C ASN A 56 -3.34 4.07 22.10
N ASN A 57 -4.33 3.24 22.37
CA ASN A 57 -4.27 2.15 23.33
C ASN A 57 -3.65 0.87 22.76
N HIS A 58 -3.15 0.90 21.52
CA HIS A 58 -2.55 -0.27 20.88
C HIS A 58 -1.09 -0.44 21.28
N ALA A 59 -0.75 -1.65 21.70
CA ALA A 59 0.60 -1.97 22.17
C ALA A 59 1.65 -1.89 21.06
N LYS A 60 1.24 -2.08 19.81
CA LYS A 60 2.11 -2.06 18.61
C LYS A 60 1.47 -1.25 17.50
N SER A 61 2.24 -0.30 16.97
CA SER A 61 1.87 0.51 15.79
C SER A 61 3.08 0.65 14.91
N HIS A 62 2.99 0.28 13.64
CA HIS A 62 4.09 0.45 12.68
C HIS A 62 3.64 0.39 11.21
N SER A 63 4.60 0.40 10.27
CA SER A 63 4.38 0.46 8.82
C SER A 63 3.51 1.65 8.41
N ALA A 64 3.86 2.84 8.89
CA ALA A 64 3.14 4.05 8.54
C ALA A 64 3.42 4.50 7.11
N THR A 65 2.42 5.08 6.47
CA THR A 65 2.47 5.76 5.18
C THR A 65 1.84 7.14 5.31
N LEU A 66 2.29 8.08 4.49
CA LEU A 66 1.79 9.45 4.46
C LEU A 66 1.50 9.82 3.00
N ALA A 67 0.41 10.52 2.78
CA ALA A 67 0.03 11.10 1.49
C ALA A 67 -0.47 12.53 1.68
N GLU A 68 -0.25 13.37 0.68
CA GLU A 68 -0.84 14.70 0.56
C GLU A 68 -1.90 14.67 -0.55
N LEU A 69 -3.10 15.16 -0.23
CA LEU A 69 -4.18 15.32 -1.19
C LEU A 69 -4.04 16.66 -1.95
N PRO A 70 -4.70 16.83 -3.11
CA PRO A 70 -4.61 18.06 -3.90
C PRO A 70 -5.04 19.34 -3.16
N ASP A 71 -5.87 19.22 -2.13
CA ASP A 71 -6.31 20.33 -1.27
C ASP A 71 -5.32 20.66 -0.14
N GLY A 72 -4.17 19.97 -0.08
CA GLY A 72 -3.16 20.14 0.97
C GLY A 72 -3.45 19.36 2.27
N THR A 73 -4.54 18.58 2.32
CA THR A 73 -4.81 17.67 3.44
C THR A 73 -3.74 16.58 3.48
N LEU A 74 -3.11 16.39 4.64
CA LEU A 74 -2.23 15.23 4.86
C LEU A 74 -3.05 14.06 5.41
N VAL A 75 -2.78 12.88 4.89
CA VAL A 75 -3.40 11.63 5.34
C VAL A 75 -2.32 10.66 5.76
N ALA A 76 -2.37 10.18 7.00
CA ALA A 76 -1.49 9.15 7.51
C ALA A 76 -2.27 7.86 7.72
N ALA A 77 -1.69 6.72 7.32
CA ALA A 77 -2.24 5.41 7.66
C ALA A 77 -1.14 4.52 8.23
N TRP A 78 -1.52 3.62 9.14
CA TRP A 78 -0.63 2.64 9.78
C TRP A 78 -1.43 1.44 10.20
N TYR A 79 -0.77 0.32 10.49
CA TYR A 79 -1.47 -0.75 11.18
C TYR A 79 -1.13 -0.80 12.66
N ALA A 80 -2.10 -1.19 13.47
CA ALA A 80 -1.94 -1.28 14.91
C ALA A 80 -2.84 -2.37 15.51
N GLY A 81 -2.40 -2.90 16.65
CA GLY A 81 -3.12 -3.93 17.40
C GLY A 81 -2.36 -4.33 18.68
N SER A 82 -2.76 -5.42 19.30
CA SER A 82 -2.10 -5.96 20.51
C SER A 82 -0.69 -6.50 20.23
N GLY A 83 -0.42 -6.90 19.00
CA GLY A 83 0.88 -7.41 18.56
C GLY A 83 0.95 -7.58 17.05
N GLU A 84 2.15 -7.73 16.51
CA GLU A 84 2.34 -8.01 15.09
C GLU A 84 1.68 -9.34 14.71
N GLY A 85 0.83 -9.31 13.67
CA GLY A 85 0.09 -10.49 13.21
C GLY A 85 -1.04 -10.94 14.13
N ALA A 86 -1.37 -10.17 15.17
CA ALA A 86 -2.49 -10.45 16.03
C ALA A 86 -3.84 -10.33 15.29
N ALA A 87 -4.86 -10.98 15.82
CA ALA A 87 -6.19 -11.00 15.21
C ALA A 87 -6.93 -9.66 15.27
N ASP A 88 -6.56 -8.80 16.21
CA ASP A 88 -7.11 -7.46 16.42
C ASP A 88 -6.39 -6.36 15.64
N VAL A 89 -5.41 -6.73 14.82
CA VAL A 89 -4.73 -5.76 13.95
C VAL A 89 -5.72 -5.18 12.93
N ALA A 90 -5.75 -3.87 12.87
CA ALA A 90 -6.51 -3.09 11.90
C ALA A 90 -5.61 -2.03 11.24
N ILE A 91 -6.03 -1.49 10.11
CA ILE A 91 -5.41 -0.33 9.50
C ILE A 91 -6.17 0.90 9.98
N TYR A 92 -5.44 1.80 10.60
CA TYR A 92 -5.91 3.08 11.11
C TYR A 92 -5.51 4.19 10.15
N LEU A 93 -6.31 5.23 10.16
CA LEU A 93 -6.09 6.45 9.38
C LEU A 93 -6.38 7.67 10.23
N SER A 94 -5.57 8.71 10.07
CA SER A 94 -5.80 10.05 10.59
C SER A 94 -5.54 11.07 9.50
N ARG A 95 -6.27 12.19 9.53
CA ARG A 95 -6.16 13.29 8.57
C ARG A 95 -5.76 14.56 9.28
N ARG A 96 -4.96 15.37 8.61
CA ARG A 96 -4.55 16.69 9.08
C ARG A 96 -4.95 17.74 8.05
N GLY A 97 -5.93 18.54 8.41
CA GLY A 97 -6.38 19.65 7.58
C GLY A 97 -5.41 20.83 7.61
N VAL A 98 -5.78 21.87 6.92
CA VAL A 98 -5.00 23.15 6.83
C VAL A 98 -4.86 23.86 8.19
N ASP A 99 -5.73 23.56 9.15
CA ASP A 99 -5.63 24.02 10.54
C ASP A 99 -4.46 23.41 11.32
N GLY A 100 -3.82 22.39 10.75
CA GLY A 100 -2.66 21.73 11.31
C GLY A 100 -2.92 20.71 12.41
N ALA A 101 -4.18 20.42 12.75
CA ALA A 101 -4.56 19.40 13.71
C ALA A 101 -4.77 18.03 13.03
N TRP A 102 -4.29 16.96 13.67
CA TRP A 102 -4.61 15.59 13.28
C TRP A 102 -5.96 15.17 13.87
N SER A 103 -6.79 14.52 13.06
CA SER A 103 -8.03 13.91 13.54
C SER A 103 -7.76 12.73 14.47
N GLU A 104 -8.76 12.36 15.27
CA GLU A 104 -8.71 11.08 15.96
C GLU A 104 -8.53 9.92 14.96
N PRO A 105 -7.70 8.92 15.28
CA PRO A 105 -7.50 7.77 14.43
C PRO A 105 -8.78 6.95 14.25
N ALA A 106 -9.12 6.62 13.03
CA ALA A 106 -10.24 5.75 12.68
C ALA A 106 -9.74 4.43 12.10
N ALA A 107 -10.29 3.29 12.54
CA ALA A 107 -10.04 2.00 11.92
C ALA A 107 -10.78 1.92 10.59
N VAL A 108 -10.04 1.97 9.47
CA VAL A 108 -10.62 1.98 8.13
C VAL A 108 -10.72 0.59 7.50
N MET A 109 -9.77 -0.30 7.82
CA MET A 109 -9.80 -1.72 7.43
C MET A 109 -9.58 -2.58 8.65
N THR A 110 -10.60 -3.37 9.01
CA THR A 110 -10.52 -4.41 10.04
C THR A 110 -10.48 -5.78 9.37
N ARG A 111 -10.02 -6.77 10.11
CA ARG A 111 -10.00 -8.15 9.64
C ARG A 111 -11.38 -8.62 9.20
N GLU A 112 -12.40 -8.34 10.01
CA GLU A 112 -13.80 -8.75 9.79
C GLU A 112 -14.35 -8.13 8.49
N ARG A 113 -14.09 -6.85 8.27
CA ARG A 113 -14.47 -6.15 7.05
C ARG A 113 -13.82 -6.80 5.83
N VAL A 114 -12.50 -6.98 5.86
CA VAL A 114 -11.76 -7.56 4.72
C VAL A 114 -12.17 -9.02 4.48
N GLN A 115 -12.49 -9.79 5.52
CA GLN A 115 -13.06 -11.14 5.36
C GLN A 115 -14.40 -11.10 4.61
N ALA A 116 -15.26 -10.15 4.97
CA ALA A 116 -16.56 -9.99 4.31
C ALA A 116 -16.40 -9.58 2.85
N ASP A 117 -15.56 -8.60 2.57
CA ASP A 117 -15.32 -8.08 1.23
C ASP A 117 -14.74 -9.16 0.30
N LEU A 118 -13.72 -9.88 0.77
CA LEU A 118 -13.02 -10.91 -0.01
C LEU A 118 -13.66 -12.29 0.03
N ARG A 119 -14.67 -12.50 0.88
CA ARG A 119 -15.35 -13.80 1.12
C ARG A 119 -14.36 -14.93 1.42
N ARG A 120 -13.30 -14.64 2.18
CA ARG A 120 -12.28 -15.61 2.58
C ARG A 120 -11.83 -15.37 4.01
N ASN A 121 -11.24 -16.40 4.62
CA ASN A 121 -10.64 -16.25 5.93
C ASN A 121 -9.41 -15.34 5.87
N VAL A 122 -9.38 -14.33 6.73
CA VAL A 122 -8.25 -13.42 6.93
C VAL A 122 -7.80 -13.55 8.39
N ILE A 123 -6.51 -13.80 8.61
CA ILE A 123 -5.93 -13.96 9.94
C ILE A 123 -5.46 -12.62 10.49
N SER A 124 -4.84 -11.80 9.63
CA SER A 124 -4.29 -10.50 9.99
C SER A 124 -4.18 -9.59 8.77
N LEU A 125 -3.92 -8.31 9.03
CA LEU A 125 -3.65 -7.28 8.02
C LEU A 125 -2.25 -6.71 8.21
N GLY A 126 -1.72 -6.00 7.19
CA GLY A 126 -0.43 -5.33 7.31
C GLY A 126 -0.10 -4.41 6.15
N ASN A 127 1.00 -3.69 6.31
CA ASN A 127 1.69 -2.91 5.29
C ASN A 127 0.78 -1.99 4.45
N PRO A 128 0.06 -1.02 5.06
CA PRO A 128 -0.72 -0.06 4.30
C PRO A 128 0.18 0.86 3.47
N LEU A 129 -0.29 1.21 2.27
CA LEU A 129 0.29 2.23 1.41
C LEU A 129 -0.83 3.09 0.84
N LEU A 130 -0.72 4.40 1.03
CA LEU A 130 -1.67 5.37 0.48
C LEU A 130 -1.24 5.78 -0.94
N LEU A 131 -2.21 5.84 -1.84
CA LEU A 131 -2.04 6.15 -3.26
C LEU A 131 -3.02 7.28 -3.63
N PRO A 132 -2.64 8.56 -3.43
CA PRO A 132 -3.47 9.68 -3.86
C PRO A 132 -3.46 9.79 -5.38
N ASP A 133 -4.57 10.24 -5.98
CA ASP A 133 -4.62 10.65 -7.36
C ASP A 133 -4.95 12.14 -7.52
N ASP A 134 -4.78 12.66 -8.73
CA ASP A 134 -4.99 14.08 -9.04
C ASP A 134 -6.43 14.56 -8.88
N SER A 135 -7.40 13.65 -8.80
CA SER A 135 -8.81 13.96 -8.57
C SER A 135 -9.17 14.08 -7.08
N GLY A 136 -8.25 13.76 -6.18
CA GLY A 136 -8.48 13.73 -4.73
C GLY A 136 -9.00 12.40 -4.21
N ARG A 137 -9.11 11.37 -5.07
CA ARG A 137 -9.37 10.00 -4.61
C ARG A 137 -8.12 9.45 -3.93
N LEU A 138 -8.35 8.55 -3.00
CA LEU A 138 -7.29 7.92 -2.24
C LEU A 138 -7.41 6.40 -2.32
N GLY A 139 -6.38 5.75 -2.87
CA GLY A 139 -6.22 4.31 -2.83
C GLY A 139 -5.54 3.88 -1.53
N LEU A 140 -5.98 2.80 -0.94
CA LEU A 140 -5.31 2.11 0.16
C LEU A 140 -4.92 0.71 -0.31
N LEU A 141 -3.64 0.54 -0.62
CA LEU A 141 -3.05 -0.76 -0.90
C LEU A 141 -2.59 -1.37 0.42
N PHE A 142 -2.94 -2.61 0.67
CA PHE A 142 -2.58 -3.30 1.91
C PHE A 142 -2.49 -4.81 1.74
N VAL A 143 -1.88 -5.48 2.70
CA VAL A 143 -1.75 -6.95 2.71
C VAL A 143 -2.83 -7.55 3.61
N SER A 144 -3.52 -8.58 3.13
CA SER A 144 -4.29 -9.51 3.95
C SER A 144 -3.58 -10.86 4.03
N ILE A 145 -3.49 -11.41 5.22
CA ILE A 145 -2.80 -12.67 5.53
C ILE A 145 -3.84 -13.75 5.81
N ALA A 146 -3.75 -14.87 5.09
CA ALA A 146 -4.61 -16.04 5.26
C ALA A 146 -3.81 -17.24 5.80
N ALA A 147 -4.38 -18.45 5.71
CA ALA A 147 -3.70 -19.68 6.08
C ALA A 147 -2.36 -19.80 5.34
N GLY A 148 -1.31 -20.24 6.04
CA GLY A 148 0.05 -20.25 5.51
C GLY A 148 0.88 -19.00 5.89
N ARG A 149 0.31 -18.08 6.64
CA ARG A 149 0.95 -16.81 7.06
C ARG A 149 1.38 -15.99 5.83
N TRP A 150 2.64 -15.57 5.74
CA TRP A 150 3.12 -14.75 4.63
C TRP A 150 3.03 -15.44 3.27
N SER A 151 3.14 -16.76 3.20
CA SER A 151 2.92 -17.51 1.95
C SER A 151 1.46 -17.50 1.48
N GLY A 152 0.52 -17.24 2.39
CA GLY A 152 -0.91 -17.07 2.12
C GLY A 152 -1.35 -15.61 2.03
N SER A 153 -0.41 -14.67 1.90
CA SER A 153 -0.73 -13.24 1.80
C SER A 153 -1.21 -12.85 0.41
N SER A 154 -2.00 -11.78 0.35
CA SER A 154 -2.45 -11.14 -0.89
C SER A 154 -2.44 -9.64 -0.72
N MET A 155 -2.13 -8.93 -1.80
CA MET A 155 -2.30 -7.50 -1.88
C MET A 155 -3.76 -7.18 -2.24
N ASN A 156 -4.32 -6.18 -1.59
CA ASN A 156 -5.69 -5.72 -1.79
C ASN A 156 -5.67 -4.21 -1.96
N LEU A 157 -6.64 -3.68 -2.69
CA LEU A 157 -6.76 -2.26 -2.95
C LEU A 157 -8.21 -1.83 -2.73
N ALA A 158 -8.42 -0.91 -1.80
CA ALA A 158 -9.69 -0.23 -1.59
C ALA A 158 -9.58 1.23 -2.02
N TRP A 159 -10.66 1.82 -2.51
CA TRP A 159 -10.72 3.20 -2.92
C TRP A 159 -11.64 4.02 -2.02
N SER A 160 -11.23 5.25 -1.77
CA SER A 160 -12.02 6.31 -1.15
C SER A 160 -12.20 7.43 -2.16
N GLU A 161 -13.44 7.85 -2.37
CA GLU A 161 -13.80 8.96 -3.27
C GLU A 161 -13.83 10.32 -2.54
N ASP A 162 -13.62 10.33 -1.22
CA ASP A 162 -13.76 11.48 -0.32
C ASP A 162 -12.48 11.73 0.51
N GLY A 163 -11.32 11.36 -0.03
CA GLY A 163 -10.02 11.60 0.59
C GLY A 163 -9.79 10.82 1.89
N GLY A 164 -10.38 9.63 2.01
CA GLY A 164 -10.16 8.73 3.13
C GLY A 164 -11.20 8.79 4.24
N LEU A 165 -12.32 9.49 4.04
CA LEU A 165 -13.42 9.52 5.02
C LEU A 165 -14.26 8.24 4.96
N THR A 166 -14.59 7.79 3.74
CA THR A 166 -15.29 6.51 3.52
C THR A 166 -14.52 5.66 2.52
N TRP A 167 -14.70 4.35 2.58
CA TRP A 167 -13.94 3.38 1.78
C TRP A 167 -14.87 2.37 1.11
N GLY A 168 -14.61 2.09 -0.16
CA GLY A 168 -15.20 0.99 -0.91
C GLY A 168 -14.75 -0.38 -0.40
N ALA A 169 -15.23 -1.45 -1.04
CA ALA A 169 -14.77 -2.82 -0.77
C ALA A 169 -13.28 -2.99 -1.15
N ALA A 170 -12.64 -3.96 -0.50
CA ALA A 170 -11.23 -4.32 -0.73
C ALA A 170 -11.08 -5.28 -1.92
#